data_fa1aa14ebe54ae5eadc3c5066cd02215
#
_entry.id   fa1aa14ebe54ae5eadc3c5066cd02215
#
_cell.length_a   1.000
_cell.length_b   1.000
_cell.length_c   1.000
_cell.angle_alpha   90.00
_cell.angle_beta   90.00
_cell.angle_gamma   90.00
#
_symmetry.space_group_name_H-M   'P 1'
#
loop_
_entity.id
_entity.type
_entity.pdbx_description
1 polymer ?
#
loop_
_entity_poly.entity_id
_entity_poly.type
_entity_poly.pdbx_seq_one_letter_code
_entity_poly.pdbx_strand_id
1 'polypeptide(L)'
;MPKGYWVTFYRSVSNPAALTAYGKVAGPAIAAGGGRILARGAPARAYEAGLDQRCVVIEFDSLERAFAAYESPEYQAAKKLLEGSVERDVRMVEGI
;
A
#
# COMPACT_ATOMS: atom_id res chain seq x y z
N MET A 1 -5.08 -15.90 -15.98
CA MET A 1 -3.89 -15.09 -15.63
C MET A 1 -3.87 -14.84 -14.14
N PRO A 2 -2.73 -15.04 -13.48
CA PRO A 2 -2.64 -14.77 -12.04
C PRO A 2 -2.82 -13.29 -11.74
N LYS A 3 -3.45 -13.02 -10.62
CA LYS A 3 -3.55 -11.67 -10.09
C LYS A 3 -2.20 -11.20 -9.55
N GLY A 4 -2.05 -9.90 -9.38
CA GLY A 4 -0.90 -9.32 -8.69
C GLY A 4 -1.36 -8.67 -7.40
N TYR A 5 -0.53 -8.76 -6.37
CA TYR A 5 -0.86 -8.18 -5.06
C TYR A 5 0.23 -7.23 -4.62
N TRP A 6 -0.20 -6.06 -4.20
CA TRP A 6 0.66 -5.07 -3.57
C TRP A 6 0.34 -5.12 -2.08
N VAL A 7 1.30 -5.58 -1.29
CA VAL A 7 1.11 -5.77 0.14
C VAL A 7 2.04 -4.81 0.87
N THR A 8 1.48 -3.98 1.74
CA THR A 8 2.23 -2.99 2.49
C THR A 8 2.10 -3.26 3.98
N PHE A 9 3.24 -3.30 4.66
CA PHE A 9 3.31 -3.39 6.11
C PHE A 9 3.99 -2.14 6.64
N TYR A 10 3.32 -1.41 7.54
CA TYR A 10 3.93 -0.26 8.19
C TYR A 10 4.76 -0.73 9.37
N ARG A 11 5.98 -0.23 9.49
CA ARG A 11 6.84 -0.49 10.65
C ARG A 11 6.68 0.60 11.68
N SER A 12 6.53 1.85 11.23
CA SER A 12 6.30 2.98 12.13
C SER A 12 5.56 4.09 11.38
N VAL A 13 4.81 4.87 12.13
CA VAL A 13 4.15 6.10 11.64
C VAL A 13 4.44 7.19 12.65
N SER A 14 5.32 8.13 12.28
CA SER A 14 5.68 9.24 13.18
C SER A 14 4.76 10.44 13.01
N ASN A 15 4.04 10.54 11.88
CA ASN A 15 3.13 11.65 11.63
C ASN A 15 1.81 11.13 11.03
N PRO A 16 0.81 10.83 11.87
CA PRO A 16 -0.49 10.34 11.37
C PRO A 16 -1.20 11.29 10.41
N ALA A 17 -0.99 12.60 10.56
CA ALA A 17 -1.60 13.58 9.65
C ALA A 17 -1.08 13.42 8.22
N ALA A 18 0.21 13.09 8.06
CA ALA A 18 0.79 12.81 6.74
C ALA A 18 0.14 11.58 6.12
N LEU A 19 -0.14 10.55 6.92
CA LEU A 19 -0.78 9.34 6.44
C LEU A 19 -2.21 9.64 5.96
N THR A 20 -2.94 10.50 6.66
CA THR A 20 -4.29 10.93 6.26
C THR A 20 -4.24 11.68 4.93
N ALA A 21 -3.31 12.63 4.79
CA ALA A 21 -3.14 13.39 3.55
C ALA A 21 -2.77 12.46 2.39
N TYR A 22 -1.86 11.53 2.63
CA TYR A 22 -1.45 10.52 1.65
C TYR A 22 -2.66 9.72 1.15
N GLY A 23 -3.50 9.24 2.06
CA GLY A 23 -4.63 8.39 1.69
C GLY A 23 -5.61 9.07 0.75
N LYS A 24 -5.80 10.38 0.89
CA LYS A 24 -6.70 11.16 0.01
C LYS A 24 -6.21 11.21 -1.43
N VAL A 25 -4.89 11.12 -1.64
CA VAL A 25 -4.27 11.16 -2.97
C VAL A 25 -4.00 9.74 -3.48
N ALA A 26 -3.51 8.86 -2.62
CA ALA A 26 -3.14 7.50 -3.00
C ALA A 26 -4.34 6.64 -3.38
N GLY A 27 -5.45 6.77 -2.67
CA GLY A 27 -6.65 5.99 -2.95
C GLY A 27 -7.10 6.12 -4.40
N PRO A 28 -7.36 7.36 -4.88
CA PRO A 28 -7.72 7.58 -6.29
C PRO A 28 -6.63 7.11 -7.28
N ALA A 29 -5.35 7.31 -6.94
CA ALA A 29 -4.25 6.89 -7.82
C ALA A 29 -4.21 5.38 -7.97
N ILE A 30 -4.38 4.64 -6.89
CA ILE A 30 -4.41 3.17 -6.90
C ILE A 30 -5.62 2.67 -7.70
N ALA A 31 -6.79 3.26 -7.49
CA ALA A 31 -8.01 2.88 -8.22
C ALA A 31 -7.85 3.15 -9.72
N ALA A 32 -7.27 4.30 -10.09
CA ALA A 32 -7.01 4.63 -11.50
C ALA A 32 -6.04 3.64 -12.14
N GLY A 33 -5.12 3.07 -11.37
CA GLY A 33 -4.20 2.02 -11.82
C GLY A 33 -4.81 0.62 -11.87
N GLY A 34 -6.08 0.48 -11.52
CA GLY A 34 -6.78 -0.81 -11.53
C GLY A 34 -6.70 -1.58 -10.22
N GLY A 35 -6.27 -0.95 -9.15
CA GLY A 35 -6.16 -1.61 -7.86
C GLY A 35 -7.48 -1.67 -7.11
N ARG A 36 -7.67 -2.75 -6.37
CA ARG A 36 -8.80 -2.98 -5.48
C ARG A 36 -8.26 -3.23 -4.09
N ILE A 37 -8.57 -2.37 -3.14
CA ILE A 37 -8.12 -2.55 -1.76
C ILE A 37 -8.96 -3.64 -1.12
N LEU A 38 -8.33 -4.76 -0.76
CA LEU A 38 -9.02 -5.90 -0.16
C LEU A 38 -9.05 -5.83 1.37
N ALA A 39 -8.00 -5.27 1.96
CA ALA A 39 -7.89 -5.13 3.41
C ALA A 39 -7.02 -3.92 3.72
N ARG A 40 -7.37 -3.19 4.77
CA ARG A 40 -6.64 -1.99 5.18
C ARG A 40 -6.96 -1.69 6.64
N GLY A 41 -5.93 -1.53 7.44
CA GLY A 41 -6.07 -1.16 8.84
C GLY A 41 -5.07 -1.88 9.72
N ALA A 42 -5.22 -1.69 11.03
CA ALA A 42 -4.42 -2.39 12.02
C ALA A 42 -4.80 -3.87 12.03
N PRO A 43 -3.85 -4.78 12.25
CA PRO A 43 -4.18 -6.20 12.34
C PRO A 43 -5.05 -6.48 13.57
N ALA A 44 -6.00 -7.41 13.43
CA ALA A 44 -6.79 -7.87 14.55
C ALA A 44 -5.92 -8.60 15.57
N ARG A 45 -4.91 -9.32 15.08
CA ARG A 45 -3.89 -9.99 15.89
C ARG A 45 -2.60 -10.06 15.09
N ALA A 46 -1.48 -10.01 15.78
CA ALA A 46 -0.17 -10.24 15.18
C ALA A 46 0.45 -11.46 15.84
N TYR A 47 1.07 -12.32 15.04
CA TYR A 47 1.74 -13.53 15.51
C TYR A 47 3.21 -13.45 15.16
N GLU A 48 4.04 -14.16 15.93
CA GLU A 48 5.47 -14.30 15.68
C GLU A 48 6.14 -12.93 15.58
N ALA A 49 6.81 -12.64 14.47
CA ALA A 49 7.50 -11.37 14.26
C ALA A 49 6.59 -10.29 13.68
N GLY A 50 5.29 -10.53 13.57
CA GLY A 50 4.35 -9.55 13.05
C GLY A 50 4.22 -8.34 13.97
N LEU A 51 4.24 -7.14 13.38
CA LEU A 51 4.07 -5.90 14.13
C LEU A 51 2.58 -5.54 14.21
N ASP A 52 2.17 -4.98 15.35
CA ASP A 52 0.82 -4.46 15.52
C ASP A 52 0.74 -3.06 14.89
N GLN A 53 0.94 -2.99 13.59
CA GLN A 53 0.94 -1.75 12.82
C GLN A 53 0.11 -1.96 11.55
N ARG A 54 -0.33 -0.86 10.95
CA ARG A 54 -1.19 -0.85 9.78
C ARG A 54 -0.67 -1.75 8.65
N CYS A 55 -1.60 -2.47 8.01
CA CYS A 55 -1.35 -3.26 6.81
C CYS A 55 -2.32 -2.85 5.72
N VAL A 56 -1.92 -3.01 4.45
CA VAL A 56 -2.79 -2.79 3.30
C VAL A 56 -2.54 -3.89 2.29
N VAL A 57 -3.61 -4.51 1.78
CA VAL A 57 -3.54 -5.52 0.71
C VAL A 57 -4.34 -5.01 -0.47
N ILE A 58 -3.69 -4.91 -1.63
CA ILE A 58 -4.30 -4.38 -2.85
C ILE A 58 -4.17 -5.43 -3.95
N GLU A 59 -5.26 -5.70 -4.65
CA GLU A 59 -5.29 -6.66 -5.75
C GLU A 59 -5.33 -5.93 -7.08
N PHE A 60 -4.55 -6.44 -8.05
CA PHE A 60 -4.55 -5.97 -9.43
C PHE A 60 -4.77 -7.17 -10.35
N ASP A 61 -5.21 -6.93 -11.59
CA ASP A 61 -5.46 -8.00 -12.56
C ASP A 61 -4.19 -8.76 -12.93
N SER A 62 -3.02 -8.13 -12.78
CA SER A 62 -1.73 -8.77 -13.04
C SER A 62 -0.65 -8.10 -12.20
N LEU A 63 0.50 -8.78 -12.10
CA LEU A 63 1.66 -8.23 -11.40
C LEU A 63 2.18 -6.96 -12.11
N GLU A 64 2.16 -6.96 -13.45
CA GLU A 64 2.60 -5.80 -14.22
C GLU A 64 1.75 -4.56 -13.94
N ARG A 65 0.45 -4.74 -13.74
CA ARG A 65 -0.43 -3.63 -13.37
C ARG A 65 -0.12 -3.10 -11.98
N ALA A 66 0.23 -3.98 -11.04
CA ALA A 66 0.65 -3.55 -9.71
C ALA A 66 1.92 -2.71 -9.77
N PHE A 67 2.92 -3.15 -10.55
CA PHE A 67 4.14 -2.36 -10.78
C PHE A 67 3.82 -1.00 -11.39
N ALA A 68 3.01 -0.99 -12.44
CA ALA A 68 2.67 0.25 -13.15
C ALA A 68 1.95 1.24 -12.22
N ALA A 69 1.07 0.76 -11.36
CA ALA A 69 0.35 1.62 -10.42
C ALA A 69 1.29 2.26 -9.40
N TYR A 70 2.21 1.47 -8.84
CA TYR A 70 3.18 1.99 -7.88
C TYR A 70 4.11 3.02 -8.53
N GLU A 71 4.54 2.75 -9.75
CA GLU A 71 5.50 3.59 -10.48
C GLU A 71 4.85 4.76 -11.19
N SER A 72 3.52 4.87 -11.16
CA SER A 72 2.81 5.95 -11.83
C SER A 72 3.16 7.31 -11.21
N PRO A 73 3.16 8.40 -12.01
CA PRO A 73 3.40 9.74 -11.48
C PRO A 73 2.40 10.12 -10.39
N GLU A 74 1.14 9.71 -10.52
CA GLU A 74 0.07 9.99 -9.55
C GLU A 74 0.37 9.36 -8.19
N TYR A 75 0.79 8.09 -8.19
CA TYR A 75 1.12 7.44 -6.92
C TYR A 75 2.43 7.99 -6.33
N GLN A 76 3.43 8.24 -7.16
CA GLN A 76 4.69 8.80 -6.70
C GLN A 76 4.49 10.17 -6.04
N ALA A 77 3.57 10.99 -6.58
CA ALA A 77 3.20 12.26 -5.95
C ALA A 77 2.57 12.04 -4.56
N ALA A 78 1.69 11.04 -4.44
CA ALA A 78 1.11 10.69 -3.15
C ALA A 78 2.19 10.23 -2.16
N LYS A 79 3.10 9.40 -2.62
CA LYS A 79 4.16 8.83 -1.79
C LYS A 79 5.04 9.92 -1.16
N LYS A 80 5.27 11.02 -1.87
CA LYS A 80 6.06 12.14 -1.34
C LYS A 80 5.47 12.72 -0.06
N LEU A 81 4.16 12.63 0.12
CA LEU A 81 3.49 13.12 1.33
C LEU A 81 3.89 12.32 2.57
N LEU A 82 4.41 11.11 2.38
CA LEU A 82 4.85 10.25 3.49
C LEU A 82 6.33 10.40 3.84
N GLU A 83 7.12 11.12 3.05
CA GLU A 83 8.56 11.21 3.28
C GLU A 83 8.87 11.67 4.69
N GLY A 84 9.73 10.91 5.39
CA GLY A 84 10.12 11.21 6.77
C GLY A 84 9.06 10.92 7.81
N SER A 85 7.88 10.43 7.42
CA SER A 85 6.74 10.24 8.34
C SER A 85 6.40 8.78 8.62
N VAL A 86 6.92 7.86 7.82
CA VAL A 86 6.64 6.43 7.97
C VAL A 86 7.86 5.60 7.59
N GLU A 87 7.89 4.38 8.10
CA GLU A 87 8.77 3.33 7.59
C GLU A 87 7.87 2.18 7.15
N ARG A 88 7.98 1.77 5.89
CA ARG A 88 7.12 0.74 5.30
C ARG A 88 7.93 -0.37 4.66
N ASP A 89 7.35 -1.57 4.67
CA ASP A 89 7.81 -2.73 3.92
C ASP A 89 6.77 -2.97 2.83
N VAL A 90 7.12 -2.72 1.56
CA VAL A 90 6.21 -2.86 0.42
C VAL A 90 6.67 -4.02 -0.45
N ARG A 91 5.76 -4.96 -0.71
CA ARG A 91 6.07 -6.15 -1.51
C ARG A 91 5.03 -6.37 -2.58
N MET A 92 5.49 -6.75 -3.78
CA MET A 92 4.62 -7.14 -4.89
C MET A 92 4.73 -8.66 -5.05
N VAL A 93 3.60 -9.36 -5.00
CA VAL A 93 3.56 -10.83 -5.04
C VAL A 93 2.55 -11.25 -6.09
N GLU A 94 2.94 -12.23 -6.92
CA GLU A 94 2.02 -12.80 -7.89
C GLU A 94 1.08 -13.79 -7.20
N GLY A 95 -0.20 -13.75 -7.57
CA GLY A 95 -1.20 -14.67 -7.06
C GLY A 95 -1.04 -16.07 -7.65
N ILE A 96 -1.65 -17.02 -6.99
CA ILE A 96 -1.61 -18.42 -7.43
C ILE A 96 -2.70 -18.76 -8.46
#